data_96364a23dc5d58780964b232f0a8f73b
#
_entry.id   96364a23dc5d58780964b232f0a8f73b
#
_cell.length_a   1.000
_cell.length_b   1.000
_cell.length_c   1.000
_cell.angle_alpha   90.00
_cell.angle_beta   90.00
_cell.angle_gamma   90.00
#
_symmetry.space_group_name_H-M   'P 1'
#
loop_
_entity.id
_entity.type
_entity.pdbx_description
1 polymer ?
#
loop_
_entity_poly.entity_id
_entity_poly.type
_entity_poly.pdbx_seq_one_letter_code
_entity_poly.pdbx_strand_id
1 'polypeptide(L)'
;MTQRRASHIEVPATYASVGASNAPDLMRFPPEGTTPFEDSVRLGSGQDRFTIASSALMTWGAARGAGLVVDEIVVGDGGAYSGIEFDAQGTPVTPGSAEQNFGPDGEPYITAGTTARLGEGGQDSRKIRVVYVVNEPRRIGLAVGSMDDSGAIGESLYCVEYREDDSVWATVRGFLVAPEAGLLGIKGRTQLKKAMESAREQLRALLPAAAATTETGPATETVPATETVPATETVPATDAPAATTEGVSAEPQTGDDGDDSGTLDAVN
;
A
#
# COMPACT_ATOMS: atom_id res chain seq x y z
N MET A 1 -32.85 10.89 36.62
CA MET A 1 -31.80 9.92 36.27
C MET A 1 -31.76 9.79 34.76
N THR A 2 -30.85 10.50 34.13
CA THR A 2 -30.73 10.55 32.66
C THR A 2 -29.90 9.37 32.21
N GLN A 3 -30.53 8.39 31.55
CA GLN A 3 -29.85 7.26 30.94
C GLN A 3 -28.94 7.79 29.84
N ARG A 4 -27.62 7.69 30.03
CA ARG A 4 -26.61 7.88 29.03
C ARG A 4 -26.78 6.73 28.02
N ARG A 5 -27.37 7.00 26.87
CA ARG A 5 -27.28 6.11 25.72
C ARG A 5 -25.83 6.11 25.26
N ALA A 6 -25.09 5.08 25.63
CA ALA A 6 -23.88 4.73 24.95
C ALA A 6 -24.29 4.22 23.54
N SER A 7 -24.03 4.99 22.51
CA SER A 7 -24.05 4.47 21.16
C SER A 7 -22.80 3.60 21.03
N HIS A 8 -22.91 2.35 21.47
CA HIS A 8 -21.96 1.32 21.14
C HIS A 8 -22.13 0.99 19.65
N ILE A 9 -21.28 1.56 18.82
CA ILE A 9 -20.82 0.80 17.69
C ILE A 9 -19.98 -0.30 18.33
N GLU A 10 -20.53 -1.50 18.43
CA GLU A 10 -19.81 -2.67 18.93
C GLU A 10 -18.64 -2.94 17.97
N VAL A 11 -17.49 -2.38 18.28
CA VAL A 11 -16.22 -2.83 17.75
C VAL A 11 -15.70 -3.82 18.77
N PRO A 12 -15.82 -5.12 18.57
CA PRO A 12 -15.23 -6.08 19.46
C PRO A 12 -13.71 -6.13 19.20
N ALA A 13 -13.01 -5.09 19.61
CA ALA A 13 -11.57 -5.15 19.77
C ALA A 13 -11.29 -5.76 21.14
N THR A 14 -10.36 -6.71 21.18
CA THR A 14 -9.96 -7.37 22.44
C THR A 14 -8.97 -6.54 23.26
N TYR A 15 -8.68 -5.31 22.84
CA TYR A 15 -7.75 -4.37 23.47
C TYR A 15 -8.35 -2.96 23.55
N ALA A 16 -7.90 -2.16 24.53
CA ALA A 16 -8.51 -0.86 24.83
C ALA A 16 -7.96 0.32 23.99
N SER A 17 -6.72 0.23 23.52
CA SER A 17 -6.00 1.35 22.88
C SER A 17 -6.15 1.33 21.37
N VAL A 18 -7.39 1.29 20.88
CA VAL A 18 -7.69 1.24 19.43
C VAL A 18 -7.20 2.52 18.76
N GLY A 19 -6.46 2.37 17.64
CA GLY A 19 -5.86 3.47 16.89
C GLY A 19 -4.48 3.91 17.39
N ALA A 20 -3.99 3.39 18.52
CA ALA A 20 -2.71 3.78 19.08
C ALA A 20 -1.50 3.42 18.20
N SER A 21 -1.64 2.48 17.27
CA SER A 21 -0.57 2.15 16.31
C SER A 21 -0.19 3.33 15.40
N ASN A 22 -1.06 4.34 15.25
CA ASN A 22 -0.75 5.56 14.50
C ASN A 22 -0.02 6.64 15.32
N ALA A 23 0.07 6.48 16.64
CA ALA A 23 0.72 7.48 17.50
C ALA A 23 2.21 7.64 17.12
N PRO A 24 2.73 8.86 16.88
CA PRO A 24 4.10 9.06 16.44
C PRO A 24 5.15 8.60 17.46
N ASP A 25 4.77 8.59 18.73
CA ASP A 25 5.60 8.24 19.88
C ASP A 25 5.32 6.84 20.45
N LEU A 26 4.62 5.97 19.71
CA LEU A 26 4.25 4.62 20.11
C LEU A 26 5.43 3.83 20.70
N MET A 27 6.60 3.91 20.07
CA MET A 27 7.78 3.16 20.51
C MET A 27 8.32 3.66 21.86
N ARG A 28 8.06 4.92 22.20
CA ARG A 28 8.50 5.53 23.46
C ARG A 28 7.45 5.39 24.56
N PHE A 29 6.18 5.48 24.19
CA PHE A 29 5.04 5.45 25.11
C PHE A 29 3.98 4.45 24.60
N PRO A 30 4.29 3.14 24.61
CA PRO A 30 3.32 2.13 24.20
C PRO A 30 2.17 2.06 25.21
N PRO A 31 0.99 1.56 24.79
CA PRO A 31 -0.09 1.24 25.71
C PRO A 31 0.40 0.32 26.83
N GLU A 32 -0.12 0.53 28.04
CA GLU A 32 0.31 -0.20 29.24
C GLU A 32 0.18 -1.72 29.04
N GLY A 33 1.17 -2.45 29.49
CA GLY A 33 1.21 -3.91 29.40
C GLY A 33 1.47 -4.48 28.01
N THR A 34 1.71 -3.63 26.99
CA THR A 34 1.97 -4.08 25.62
C THR A 34 3.48 -4.10 25.29
N THR A 35 3.83 -4.86 24.28
CA THR A 35 5.15 -4.83 23.67
C THR A 35 5.06 -4.10 22.33
N PRO A 36 5.68 -2.92 22.21
CA PRO A 36 5.71 -2.19 20.94
C PRO A 36 6.71 -2.85 19.99
N PHE A 37 6.48 -2.71 18.69
CA PHE A 37 7.41 -3.15 17.66
C PHE A 37 7.29 -2.28 16.43
N GLU A 38 8.40 -2.17 15.71
CA GLU A 38 8.48 -1.48 14.42
C GLU A 38 9.49 -2.22 13.54
N ASP A 39 9.21 -2.28 12.24
CA ASP A 39 10.12 -2.80 11.23
C ASP A 39 9.87 -2.09 9.90
N SER A 40 10.87 -2.11 9.03
CA SER A 40 10.77 -1.49 7.71
C SER A 40 11.63 -2.22 6.69
N VAL A 41 11.20 -2.20 5.43
CA VAL A 41 11.94 -2.75 4.30
C VAL A 41 11.86 -1.80 3.11
N ARG A 42 12.98 -1.56 2.44
CA ARG A 42 13.01 -0.78 1.20
C ARG A 42 12.50 -1.63 0.05
N LEU A 43 11.47 -1.14 -0.63
CA LEU A 43 10.83 -1.83 -1.76
C LEU A 43 11.41 -1.45 -3.13
N GLY A 44 12.16 -0.37 -3.20
CA GLY A 44 12.69 0.22 -4.43
C GLY A 44 12.53 1.73 -4.47
N SER A 45 12.24 2.28 -5.63
CA SER A 45 12.03 3.71 -5.86
C SER A 45 11.01 3.98 -6.97
N GLY A 46 10.49 5.19 -7.00
CA GLY A 46 9.59 5.71 -8.03
C GLY A 46 8.10 5.49 -7.74
N GLN A 47 7.29 6.32 -8.39
CA GLN A 47 5.83 6.34 -8.23
C GLN A 47 5.18 5.00 -8.59
N ASP A 48 5.65 4.33 -9.65
CA ASP A 48 5.09 3.05 -10.08
C ASP A 48 5.28 1.98 -9.01
N ARG A 49 6.47 1.96 -8.37
CA ARG A 49 6.74 1.05 -7.27
C ARG A 49 5.83 1.30 -6.07
N PHE A 50 5.61 2.58 -5.74
CA PHE A 50 4.67 2.96 -4.70
C PHE A 50 3.25 2.48 -5.01
N THR A 51 2.78 2.72 -6.22
CA THR A 51 1.42 2.32 -6.66
C THR A 51 1.24 0.79 -6.60
N ILE A 52 2.19 0.02 -7.12
CA ILE A 52 2.14 -1.45 -7.11
C ILE A 52 2.13 -1.98 -5.68
N ALA A 53 3.02 -1.49 -4.83
CA ALA A 53 3.12 -1.96 -3.45
C ALA A 53 1.90 -1.57 -2.61
N SER A 54 1.39 -0.36 -2.79
CA SER A 54 0.18 0.13 -2.12
C SER A 54 -1.05 -0.68 -2.52
N SER A 55 -1.20 -0.95 -3.83
CA SER A 55 -2.29 -1.79 -4.33
C SER A 55 -2.21 -3.21 -3.75
N ALA A 56 -1.04 -3.82 -3.76
CA ALA A 56 -0.84 -5.15 -3.19
C ALA A 56 -1.17 -5.18 -1.68
N LEU A 57 -0.77 -4.14 -0.93
CA LEU A 57 -1.13 -4.04 0.49
C LEU A 57 -2.64 -3.93 0.68
N MET A 58 -3.31 -3.07 -0.10
CA MET A 58 -4.74 -2.78 0.02
C MET A 58 -5.65 -3.88 -0.53
N THR A 59 -5.10 -4.93 -1.15
CA THR A 59 -5.85 -6.11 -1.65
C THR A 59 -5.44 -7.41 -0.95
N TRP A 60 -4.94 -7.35 0.27
CA TRP A 60 -4.41 -8.49 1.03
C TRP A 60 -3.17 -9.17 0.40
N GLY A 61 -2.56 -8.58 -0.61
CA GLY A 61 -1.41 -9.15 -1.31
C GLY A 61 -0.20 -9.37 -0.40
N ALA A 62 0.02 -8.48 0.58
CA ALA A 62 1.06 -8.66 1.60
C ALA A 62 0.83 -9.91 2.45
N ALA A 63 -0.39 -10.13 2.92
CA ALA A 63 -0.74 -11.29 3.73
C ALA A 63 -0.65 -12.59 2.90
N ARG A 64 -1.27 -12.61 1.73
CA ARG A 64 -1.24 -13.77 0.83
C ARG A 64 0.18 -14.11 0.36
N GLY A 65 0.98 -13.10 0.03
CA GLY A 65 2.38 -13.25 -0.37
C GLY A 65 3.29 -13.77 0.76
N ALA A 66 2.91 -13.54 2.00
CA ALA A 66 3.54 -14.13 3.18
C ALA A 66 3.04 -15.57 3.48
N GLY A 67 2.22 -16.15 2.62
CA GLY A 67 1.67 -17.50 2.79
C GLY A 67 0.47 -17.58 3.73
N LEU A 68 -0.11 -16.43 4.13
CA LEU A 68 -1.30 -16.44 4.97
C LEU A 68 -2.57 -16.65 4.13
N VAL A 69 -3.49 -17.41 4.66
CA VAL A 69 -4.84 -17.53 4.15
C VAL A 69 -5.67 -16.37 4.69
N VAL A 70 -6.41 -15.71 3.80
CA VAL A 70 -7.36 -14.64 4.13
C VAL A 70 -8.73 -15.10 3.70
N ASP A 71 -9.57 -15.40 4.66
CA ASP A 71 -10.92 -15.93 4.42
C ASP A 71 -11.98 -15.21 5.27
N GLU A 72 -13.25 -15.60 5.11
CA GLU A 72 -14.40 -15.00 5.81
C GLU A 72 -14.39 -13.44 5.75
N ILE A 73 -14.03 -12.88 4.60
CA ILE A 73 -13.95 -11.42 4.45
C ILE A 73 -15.36 -10.83 4.45
N VAL A 74 -15.61 -9.92 5.40
CA VAL A 74 -16.81 -9.10 5.44
C VAL A 74 -16.36 -7.65 5.26
N VAL A 75 -16.73 -7.06 4.13
CA VAL A 75 -16.34 -5.68 3.80
C VAL A 75 -16.95 -4.69 4.78
N GLY A 76 -16.15 -3.79 5.30
CA GLY A 76 -16.58 -2.71 6.17
C GLY A 76 -17.24 -1.56 5.40
N ASP A 77 -18.00 -0.76 6.10
CA ASP A 77 -18.69 0.43 5.56
C ASP A 77 -17.78 1.64 5.32
N GLY A 78 -16.48 1.50 5.60
CA GLY A 78 -15.50 2.57 5.50
C GLY A 78 -15.45 3.50 6.71
N GLY A 79 -16.32 3.29 7.69
CA GLY A 79 -16.27 4.01 8.95
C GLY A 79 -15.00 3.65 9.73
N ALA A 80 -13.99 4.53 9.68
CA ALA A 80 -12.84 4.44 10.56
C ALA A 80 -13.33 4.51 12.02
N TYR A 81 -12.61 3.84 12.91
CA TYR A 81 -12.77 4.08 14.35
C TYR A 81 -12.16 5.45 14.70
N SER A 82 -12.68 6.49 14.06
CA SER A 82 -12.50 7.86 14.46
C SER A 82 -13.69 8.19 15.37
N GLY A 83 -13.44 8.83 16.49
CA GLY A 83 -14.53 9.34 17.33
C GLY A 83 -15.51 10.15 16.47
N ILE A 84 -16.71 10.36 16.96
CA ILE A 84 -17.72 11.15 16.26
C ILE A 84 -17.09 12.50 15.91
N GLU A 85 -16.83 12.73 14.62
CA GLU A 85 -16.44 14.05 14.12
C GLU A 85 -17.65 14.95 14.13
N PHE A 86 -17.48 16.17 14.61
CA PHE A 86 -18.51 17.18 14.62
C PHE A 86 -18.14 18.27 13.61
N ASP A 87 -19.11 18.73 12.84
CA ASP A 87 -18.94 19.89 11.99
C ASP A 87 -18.74 21.18 12.80
N ALA A 88 -18.48 22.29 12.12
CA ALA A 88 -18.30 23.60 12.76
C ALA A 88 -19.54 24.06 13.55
N GLN A 89 -20.69 23.43 13.35
CA GLN A 89 -21.97 23.69 14.03
C GLN A 89 -22.23 22.72 15.19
N GLY A 90 -21.31 21.77 15.44
CA GLY A 90 -21.43 20.78 16.49
C GLY A 90 -22.37 19.62 16.16
N THR A 91 -22.72 19.42 14.88
CA THR A 91 -23.53 18.30 14.41
C THR A 91 -22.62 17.10 14.13
N PRO A 92 -22.99 15.87 14.57
CA PRO A 92 -22.21 14.69 14.24
C PRO A 92 -22.16 14.50 12.71
N VAL A 93 -20.96 14.49 12.15
CA VAL A 93 -20.74 14.16 10.74
C VAL A 93 -20.76 12.63 10.63
N THR A 94 -21.73 12.10 9.89
CA THR A 94 -21.66 10.70 9.46
C THR A 94 -20.60 10.61 8.39
N PRO A 95 -19.55 9.82 8.57
CA PRO A 95 -18.59 9.59 7.48
C PRO A 95 -19.36 9.15 6.24
N GLY A 96 -19.19 9.86 5.14
CA GLY A 96 -19.74 9.44 3.86
C GLY A 96 -19.24 8.04 3.55
N SER A 97 -20.07 7.23 2.91
CA SER A 97 -19.66 5.92 2.39
C SER A 97 -18.34 6.11 1.63
N ALA A 98 -17.26 5.48 2.09
CA ALA A 98 -15.96 5.61 1.46
C ALA A 98 -16.08 5.18 -0.01
N GLU A 99 -15.55 5.99 -0.92
CA GLU A 99 -15.45 5.61 -2.32
C GLU A 99 -14.70 4.29 -2.42
N GLN A 100 -15.33 3.28 -3.03
CA GLN A 100 -14.73 1.98 -3.18
C GLN A 100 -13.71 2.01 -4.32
N ASN A 101 -12.44 1.98 -4.00
CA ASN A 101 -11.37 1.87 -4.96
C ASN A 101 -11.06 0.39 -5.23
N PHE A 102 -10.52 0.11 -6.41
CA PHE A 102 -10.20 -1.24 -6.86
C PHE A 102 -8.73 -1.34 -7.26
N GLY A 103 -8.14 -2.48 -6.99
CA GLY A 103 -6.81 -2.83 -7.46
C GLY A 103 -6.79 -3.17 -8.96
N PRO A 104 -5.61 -3.38 -9.54
CA PRO A 104 -5.43 -3.68 -10.97
C PRO A 104 -6.22 -4.89 -11.45
N ASP A 105 -6.41 -5.88 -10.59
CA ASP A 105 -7.13 -7.12 -10.89
C ASP A 105 -8.64 -7.01 -10.61
N GLY A 106 -9.15 -5.80 -10.32
CA GLY A 106 -10.55 -5.56 -9.98
C GLY A 106 -10.94 -6.01 -8.57
N GLU A 107 -10.00 -6.38 -7.72
CA GLU A 107 -10.24 -6.68 -6.32
C GLU A 107 -10.49 -5.37 -5.54
N PRO A 108 -11.56 -5.28 -4.75
CA PRO A 108 -11.84 -4.05 -4.00
C PRO A 108 -10.77 -3.79 -2.95
N TYR A 109 -10.40 -2.53 -2.79
CA TYR A 109 -9.50 -2.13 -1.72
C TYR A 109 -10.16 -2.33 -0.35
N ILE A 110 -9.34 -2.73 0.59
CA ILE A 110 -9.72 -2.90 1.98
C ILE A 110 -10.17 -1.56 2.56
N THR A 111 -11.34 -1.56 3.19
CA THR A 111 -11.91 -0.41 3.88
C THR A 111 -11.87 -0.59 5.39
N ALA A 112 -11.91 0.50 6.13
CA ALA A 112 -12.06 0.44 7.58
C ALA A 112 -13.36 -0.30 7.96
N GLY A 113 -13.32 -1.03 9.06
CA GLY A 113 -14.42 -1.88 9.47
C GLY A 113 -14.41 -3.28 8.85
N THR A 114 -13.66 -3.53 7.78
CA THR A 114 -13.52 -4.87 7.19
C THR A 114 -13.04 -5.87 8.22
N THR A 115 -13.70 -7.02 8.28
CA THR A 115 -13.26 -8.14 9.12
C THR A 115 -12.87 -9.32 8.24
N ALA A 116 -11.93 -10.12 8.73
CA ALA A 116 -11.48 -11.33 8.04
C ALA A 116 -10.93 -12.35 9.05
N ARG A 117 -10.71 -13.56 8.60
CA ARG A 117 -9.83 -14.52 9.30
C ARG A 117 -8.48 -14.53 8.60
N LEU A 118 -7.44 -14.45 9.39
CA LEU A 118 -6.06 -14.36 8.93
C LEU A 118 -5.17 -15.35 9.67
N GLY A 119 -4.45 -16.19 8.95
CA GLY A 119 -3.52 -17.16 9.53
C GLY A 119 -3.03 -18.18 8.52
N GLU A 120 -2.36 -19.23 9.00
CA GLU A 120 -1.84 -20.33 8.17
C GLU A 120 -2.95 -21.30 7.70
N GLY A 121 -4.20 -20.97 7.99
CA GLY A 121 -5.39 -21.78 7.66
C GLY A 121 -5.84 -22.68 8.81
N GLY A 122 -7.07 -23.17 8.70
CA GLY A 122 -7.66 -24.07 9.71
C GLY A 122 -7.81 -23.39 11.07
N GLN A 123 -7.44 -24.12 12.14
CA GLN A 123 -7.58 -23.64 13.53
C GLN A 123 -6.52 -22.57 13.91
N ASP A 124 -5.48 -22.39 13.11
CA ASP A 124 -4.45 -21.38 13.35
C ASP A 124 -4.82 -20.00 12.80
N SER A 125 -5.98 -19.85 12.17
CA SER A 125 -6.50 -18.57 11.73
C SER A 125 -7.27 -17.86 12.84
N ARG A 126 -7.12 -16.54 12.92
CA ARG A 126 -7.78 -15.70 13.92
C ARG A 126 -8.59 -14.59 13.27
N LYS A 127 -9.62 -14.13 13.97
CA LYS A 127 -10.42 -13.00 13.52
C LYS A 127 -9.65 -11.70 13.72
N ILE A 128 -9.67 -10.90 12.66
CA ILE A 128 -9.09 -9.56 12.66
C ILE A 128 -10.11 -8.54 12.14
N ARG A 129 -9.87 -7.28 12.48
CA ARG A 129 -10.60 -6.15 11.94
C ARG A 129 -9.63 -5.09 11.44
N VAL A 130 -9.94 -4.51 10.31
CA VAL A 130 -9.29 -3.28 9.85
C VAL A 130 -9.87 -2.10 10.65
N VAL A 131 -9.06 -1.53 11.50
CA VAL A 131 -9.47 -0.48 12.45
C VAL A 131 -9.60 0.86 11.75
N TYR A 132 -8.62 1.18 10.91
CA TYR A 132 -8.59 2.37 10.07
C TYR A 132 -7.72 2.11 8.83
N VAL A 133 -7.86 2.97 7.85
CA VAL A 133 -6.97 3.04 6.69
C VAL A 133 -6.26 4.39 6.64
N VAL A 134 -5.05 4.40 6.11
CA VAL A 134 -4.27 5.61 5.83
C VAL A 134 -4.33 5.82 4.33
N ASN A 135 -4.80 6.98 3.90
CA ASN A 135 -4.92 7.33 2.49
C ASN A 135 -4.39 8.76 2.28
N GLU A 136 -3.07 8.87 2.27
CA GLU A 136 -2.35 10.12 2.05
C GLU A 136 -1.60 10.05 0.71
N PRO A 137 -1.30 11.18 0.07
CA PRO A 137 -0.67 11.18 -1.26
C PRO A 137 0.63 10.38 -1.36
N ARG A 138 1.36 10.25 -0.25
CA ARG A 138 2.67 9.59 -0.18
C ARG A 138 2.72 8.48 0.87
N ARG A 139 1.58 8.11 1.44
CA ARG A 139 1.51 7.07 2.48
C ARG A 139 0.15 6.38 2.42
N ILE A 140 0.15 5.12 2.06
CA ILE A 140 -1.05 4.27 1.98
C ILE A 140 -0.88 3.12 2.96
N GLY A 141 -1.93 2.81 3.72
CA GLY A 141 -1.83 1.73 4.70
C GLY A 141 -3.13 1.37 5.36
N LEU A 142 -3.06 0.36 6.22
CA LEU A 142 -4.17 -0.11 7.02
C LEU A 142 -3.70 -0.61 8.38
N ALA A 143 -4.52 -0.41 9.39
CA ALA A 143 -4.29 -0.95 10.73
C ALA A 143 -5.19 -2.17 10.97
N VAL A 144 -4.58 -3.25 11.40
CA VAL A 144 -5.25 -4.51 11.71
C VAL A 144 -5.23 -4.73 13.22
N GLY A 145 -6.41 -4.92 13.81
CA GLY A 145 -6.58 -5.24 15.22
C GLY A 145 -7.14 -6.65 15.44
N SER A 146 -6.76 -7.27 16.54
CA SER A 146 -7.31 -8.57 16.97
C SER A 146 -8.74 -8.46 17.44
N MET A 147 -9.58 -9.42 17.08
CA MET A 147 -10.98 -9.56 17.52
C MET A 147 -11.21 -10.74 18.46
N ASP A 148 -10.20 -11.56 18.66
CA ASP A 148 -10.23 -12.72 19.55
C ASP A 148 -8.92 -12.83 20.32
N ASP A 149 -8.88 -13.70 21.30
CA ASP A 149 -7.76 -13.97 22.20
C ASP A 149 -6.99 -15.26 21.83
N SER A 150 -7.21 -15.79 20.64
CA SER A 150 -6.56 -17.03 20.17
C SER A 150 -5.04 -16.88 19.92
N GLY A 151 -4.53 -15.66 19.93
CA GLY A 151 -3.11 -15.34 19.69
C GLY A 151 -2.66 -14.07 20.37
N ALA A 152 -1.62 -13.43 19.87
CA ALA A 152 -1.19 -12.13 20.35
C ALA A 152 -2.28 -11.08 20.12
N ILE A 153 -2.58 -10.30 21.14
CA ILE A 153 -3.68 -9.32 21.14
C ILE A 153 -3.10 -7.93 20.93
N GLY A 154 -3.70 -7.12 20.07
CA GLY A 154 -3.29 -5.74 19.83
C GLY A 154 -3.50 -5.29 18.41
N GLU A 155 -2.68 -4.35 17.95
CA GLU A 155 -2.86 -3.63 16.70
C GLU A 155 -1.53 -3.51 15.94
N SER A 156 -1.60 -3.66 14.63
CA SER A 156 -0.47 -3.51 13.71
C SER A 156 -0.87 -2.63 12.55
N LEU A 157 -0.16 -1.53 12.35
CA LEU A 157 -0.31 -0.62 11.21
C LEU A 157 0.74 -0.98 10.16
N TYR A 158 0.29 -1.33 8.98
CA TYR A 158 1.10 -1.55 7.78
C TYR A 158 0.97 -0.36 6.86
N CYS A 159 2.09 0.18 6.38
CA CYS A 159 2.10 1.28 5.43
C CYS A 159 3.09 1.03 4.30
N VAL A 160 2.78 1.58 3.13
CA VAL A 160 3.74 1.84 2.06
C VAL A 160 3.95 3.34 2.00
N GLU A 161 5.21 3.76 2.03
CA GLU A 161 5.63 5.17 2.07
C GLU A 161 6.47 5.50 0.85
N TYR A 162 6.15 6.61 0.21
CA TYR A 162 6.92 7.20 -0.88
C TYR A 162 7.66 8.43 -0.35
N ARG A 163 8.95 8.30 -0.08
CA ARG A 163 9.75 9.32 0.58
C ARG A 163 10.24 10.40 -0.40
N GLU A 164 10.74 11.50 0.15
CA GLU A 164 11.20 12.65 -0.64
C GLU A 164 12.41 12.34 -1.53
N ASP A 165 13.22 11.36 -1.12
CA ASP A 165 14.38 10.85 -1.85
C ASP A 165 14.01 9.84 -2.96
N ASP A 166 12.76 9.81 -3.37
CA ASP A 166 12.20 8.88 -4.35
C ASP A 166 12.20 7.41 -3.91
N SER A 167 12.61 7.09 -2.69
CA SER A 167 12.58 5.73 -2.19
C SER A 167 11.18 5.31 -1.73
N VAL A 168 10.85 4.04 -1.95
CA VAL A 168 9.60 3.41 -1.50
C VAL A 168 9.91 2.41 -0.40
N TRP A 169 9.21 2.50 0.70
CA TRP A 169 9.38 1.66 1.87
C TRP A 169 8.06 1.02 2.28
N ALA A 170 8.11 -0.22 2.73
CA ALA A 170 7.05 -0.80 3.54
C ALA A 170 7.46 -0.72 5.01
N THR A 171 6.52 -0.34 5.86
CA THR A 171 6.70 -0.23 7.30
C THR A 171 5.60 -1.00 8.01
N VAL A 172 5.93 -1.62 9.14
CA VAL A 172 4.95 -2.10 10.11
C VAL A 172 5.32 -1.57 11.48
N ARG A 173 4.34 -1.08 12.19
CA ARG A 173 4.49 -0.69 13.59
C ARG A 173 3.24 -1.07 14.37
N GLY A 174 3.41 -1.39 15.63
CA GLY A 174 2.27 -1.82 16.41
C GLY A 174 2.62 -2.09 17.86
N PHE A 175 1.65 -2.62 18.56
CA PHE A 175 1.77 -3.04 19.95
C PHE A 175 0.98 -4.34 20.15
N LEU A 176 1.56 -5.27 20.84
CA LEU A 176 0.97 -6.58 21.08
C LEU A 176 1.12 -7.00 22.55
N VAL A 177 0.14 -7.72 23.04
CA VAL A 177 0.16 -8.41 24.32
C VAL A 177 0.27 -9.90 24.05
N ALA A 178 1.14 -10.57 24.81
CA ALA A 178 1.18 -12.03 24.80
C ALA A 178 -0.11 -12.59 25.40
N PRO A 179 -0.75 -13.59 24.76
CA PRO A 179 -1.92 -14.22 25.37
C PRO A 179 -1.53 -14.90 26.69
N GLU A 180 -2.45 -14.89 27.64
CA GLU A 180 -2.29 -15.64 28.89
C GLU A 180 -2.32 -17.15 28.59
N ALA A 181 -1.18 -17.76 28.43
CA ALA A 181 -1.08 -19.17 28.10
C ALA A 181 -0.04 -19.89 28.94
N GLY A 182 -0.53 -20.75 29.83
CA GLY A 182 0.24 -21.74 30.60
C GLY A 182 1.02 -21.21 31.81
N LEU A 183 1.45 -22.12 32.67
CA LEU A 183 2.01 -21.86 34.00
C LEU A 183 3.31 -21.01 34.02
N LEU A 184 3.96 -20.80 32.90
CA LEU A 184 5.25 -20.08 32.83
C LEU A 184 5.27 -18.98 31.74
N GLY A 185 4.14 -18.70 31.06
CA GLY A 185 4.05 -17.67 30.03
C GLY A 185 4.91 -17.94 28.77
N ILE A 186 5.55 -19.11 28.67
CA ILE A 186 6.46 -19.46 27.55
C ILE A 186 5.69 -19.52 26.24
N LYS A 187 4.51 -20.13 26.24
CA LYS A 187 3.65 -20.24 25.06
C LYS A 187 3.23 -18.85 24.56
N GLY A 188 2.85 -17.96 25.47
CA GLY A 188 2.46 -16.59 25.12
C GLY A 188 3.59 -15.80 24.48
N ARG A 189 4.82 -15.90 25.00
CA ARG A 189 6.01 -15.26 24.42
C ARG A 189 6.33 -15.79 23.03
N THR A 190 6.16 -17.10 22.81
CA THR A 190 6.38 -17.72 21.51
C THR A 190 5.35 -17.21 20.50
N GLN A 191 4.08 -17.12 20.89
CA GLN A 191 3.00 -16.59 20.03
C GLN A 191 3.22 -15.10 19.73
N LEU A 192 3.66 -14.30 20.70
CA LEU A 192 4.02 -12.90 20.48
C LEU A 192 5.14 -12.77 19.45
N LYS A 193 6.22 -13.55 19.60
CA LYS A 193 7.32 -13.57 18.64
C LYS A 193 6.89 -14.01 17.25
N LYS A 194 6.05 -15.05 17.15
CA LYS A 194 5.48 -15.53 15.87
C LYS A 194 4.65 -14.44 15.20
N ALA A 195 3.83 -13.70 15.97
CA ALA A 195 3.01 -12.62 15.44
C ALA A 195 3.86 -11.46 14.87
N MET A 196 4.93 -11.07 15.58
CA MET A 196 5.86 -10.04 15.09
C MET A 196 6.63 -10.50 13.84
N GLU A 197 7.05 -11.77 13.79
CA GLU A 197 7.74 -12.31 12.61
C GLU A 197 6.80 -12.39 11.41
N SER A 198 5.56 -12.85 11.59
CA SER A 198 4.54 -12.85 10.55
C SER A 198 4.28 -11.45 9.98
N ALA A 199 4.31 -10.41 10.85
CA ALA A 199 4.20 -9.03 10.40
C ALA A 199 5.37 -8.61 9.49
N ARG A 200 6.60 -9.03 9.83
CA ARG A 200 7.79 -8.79 9.00
C ARG A 200 7.74 -9.52 7.67
N GLU A 201 7.25 -10.76 7.68
CA GLU A 201 7.10 -11.55 6.45
C GLU A 201 6.12 -10.89 5.48
N GLN A 202 5.04 -10.30 5.98
CA GLN A 202 4.11 -9.52 5.17
C GLN A 202 4.77 -8.29 4.52
N LEU A 203 5.70 -7.61 5.22
CA LEU A 203 6.49 -6.54 4.58
C LEU A 203 7.38 -7.08 3.47
N ARG A 204 8.07 -8.21 3.70
CA ARG A 204 8.96 -8.84 2.71
C ARG A 204 8.19 -9.33 1.49
N ALA A 205 6.95 -9.74 1.67
CA ALA A 205 6.08 -10.16 0.57
C ALA A 205 5.73 -9.01 -0.41
N LEU A 206 5.90 -7.76 0.01
CA LEU A 206 5.77 -6.60 -0.86
C LEU A 206 7.04 -6.28 -1.66
N LEU A 207 8.16 -6.98 -1.44
CA LEU A 207 9.35 -6.83 -2.28
C LEU A 207 9.04 -7.22 -3.73
N PRO A 208 9.67 -6.55 -4.71
CA PRO A 208 9.56 -7.00 -6.09
C PRO A 208 10.06 -8.44 -6.18
N ALA A 209 9.30 -9.31 -6.87
CA ALA A 209 9.82 -10.60 -7.24
C ALA A 209 11.18 -10.36 -7.92
N ALA A 210 12.23 -11.01 -7.46
CA ALA A 210 13.50 -11.01 -8.17
C ALA A 210 13.15 -11.40 -9.61
N ALA A 211 13.43 -10.55 -10.59
CA ALA A 211 13.29 -10.91 -11.99
C ALA A 211 14.04 -12.23 -12.13
N ALA A 212 13.32 -13.29 -12.45
CA ALA A 212 13.95 -14.56 -12.75
C ALA A 212 14.91 -14.23 -13.87
N THR A 213 16.19 -14.13 -13.56
CA THR A 213 17.25 -14.00 -14.53
C THR A 213 17.22 -15.34 -15.23
N THR A 214 16.50 -15.40 -16.35
CA THR A 214 16.68 -16.47 -17.32
C THR A 214 18.08 -16.23 -17.83
N GLU A 215 19.08 -16.78 -17.15
CA GLU A 215 20.36 -17.08 -17.74
C GLU A 215 20.06 -18.07 -18.86
N THR A 216 19.74 -17.50 -20.02
CA THR A 216 19.96 -18.22 -21.27
C THR A 216 21.47 -18.41 -21.35
N GLY A 217 21.91 -19.56 -20.87
CA GLY A 217 23.27 -20.00 -21.05
C GLY A 217 23.65 -19.84 -22.51
N PRO A 218 24.91 -19.49 -22.83
CA PRO A 218 25.33 -19.28 -24.20
C PRO A 218 25.08 -20.58 -24.99
N ALA A 219 24.20 -20.47 -25.98
CA ALA A 219 24.06 -21.50 -26.97
C ALA A 219 25.46 -21.68 -27.61
N THR A 220 26.08 -22.80 -27.34
CA THR A 220 27.27 -23.25 -28.03
C THR A 220 26.88 -23.48 -29.47
N GLU A 221 27.10 -22.46 -30.29
CA GLU A 221 26.98 -22.54 -31.74
C GLU A 221 28.15 -23.37 -32.23
N THR A 222 27.88 -24.62 -32.50
CA THR A 222 28.81 -25.53 -33.20
C THR A 222 28.86 -25.08 -34.64
N VAL A 223 29.95 -24.45 -35.04
CA VAL A 223 30.29 -24.11 -36.39
C VAL A 223 30.69 -25.40 -37.12
N PRO A 224 30.08 -25.78 -38.24
CA PRO A 224 30.69 -26.67 -39.19
C PRO A 224 31.53 -25.86 -40.19
N ALA A 225 32.78 -26.27 -40.31
CA ALA A 225 33.78 -25.71 -41.21
C ALA A 225 33.48 -25.95 -42.69
N THR A 226 33.85 -24.93 -43.47
CA THR A 226 34.52 -24.99 -44.80
C THR A 226 33.73 -25.56 -45.97
N GLU A 227 33.44 -24.71 -46.95
CA GLU A 227 33.83 -24.96 -48.34
C GLU A 227 33.98 -23.69 -49.19
N THR A 228 34.97 -23.65 -49.92
CA THR A 228 35.84 -22.96 -50.84
C THR A 228 35.13 -22.12 -51.92
N VAL A 229 35.75 -20.97 -52.18
CA VAL A 229 35.57 -19.96 -53.22
C VAL A 229 35.66 -20.57 -54.66
N PRO A 230 35.07 -19.95 -55.72
CA PRO A 230 35.87 -19.00 -56.49
C PRO A 230 35.14 -17.72 -56.98
N ALA A 231 35.99 -16.78 -57.30
CA ALA A 231 35.77 -15.42 -57.74
C ALA A 231 35.24 -15.28 -59.19
N THR A 232 34.86 -14.04 -59.50
CA THR A 232 34.84 -13.33 -60.79
C THR A 232 33.43 -12.79 -61.09
N GLU A 233 33.12 -11.53 -61.37
CA GLU A 233 33.75 -10.51 -62.20
C GLU A 233 32.87 -9.21 -62.16
N THR A 234 33.52 -8.07 -62.14
CA THR A 234 33.34 -6.86 -62.96
C THR A 234 32.06 -5.94 -62.77
N VAL A 235 32.37 -4.72 -62.39
CA VAL A 235 31.72 -3.40 -62.45
C VAL A 235 31.23 -3.04 -63.89
N PRO A 236 30.29 -2.13 -64.20
CA PRO A 236 30.55 -0.70 -63.94
C PRO A 236 29.33 0.18 -63.45
N ALA A 237 29.73 1.36 -63.07
CA ALA A 237 28.99 2.53 -62.68
C ALA A 237 28.14 3.17 -63.80
N THR A 238 27.17 3.98 -63.36
CA THR A 238 26.69 5.22 -64.04
C THR A 238 25.36 5.60 -63.32
N ASP A 239 25.13 6.69 -62.77
CA ASP A 239 25.22 8.11 -63.02
C ASP A 239 24.15 8.81 -62.15
N ALA A 240 24.49 9.86 -61.51
CA ALA A 240 23.57 10.82 -60.95
C ALA A 240 23.11 11.79 -62.07
N PRO A 241 22.08 12.60 -61.93
CA PRO A 241 22.18 13.91 -61.23
C PRO A 241 20.92 14.39 -60.52
N ALA A 242 21.09 15.10 -59.48
CA ALA A 242 20.89 16.49 -59.11
C ALA A 242 19.63 17.27 -59.62
N ALA A 243 19.19 18.10 -58.72
CA ALA A 243 18.55 19.42 -58.80
C ALA A 243 17.06 19.43 -58.40
N THR A 244 16.50 20.33 -57.68
CA THR A 244 16.78 21.70 -57.26
C THR A 244 15.51 22.25 -56.63
N THR A 245 15.64 23.00 -55.56
CA THR A 245 15.06 24.29 -55.20
C THR A 245 13.58 24.49 -54.91
N GLU A 246 13.44 25.31 -53.92
CA GLU A 246 12.65 26.48 -53.56
C GLU A 246 11.43 26.16 -52.72
N GLY A 247 11.25 26.67 -51.50
CA GLY A 247 11.42 28.02 -51.02
C GLY A 247 10.07 28.70 -50.97
N VAL A 248 9.58 29.04 -49.82
CA VAL A 248 8.92 30.34 -49.59
C VAL A 248 8.47 30.48 -48.13
N SER A 249 9.03 31.48 -47.52
CA SER A 249 8.67 32.25 -46.34
C SER A 249 7.22 32.72 -46.32
N ALA A 250 6.65 32.87 -45.14
CA ALA A 250 5.96 34.09 -44.69
C ALA A 250 5.49 33.97 -43.23
N GLU A 251 6.05 34.76 -42.38
CA GLU A 251 5.53 35.38 -41.16
C GLU A 251 4.64 36.59 -41.55
N PRO A 252 4.16 37.39 -40.58
CA PRO A 252 3.27 37.17 -39.44
C PRO A 252 2.02 38.10 -39.54
N GLN A 253 1.07 37.95 -38.64
CA GLN A 253 0.15 39.08 -38.35
C GLN A 253 -0.22 39.16 -36.86
N THR A 254 0.12 40.28 -36.34
CA THR A 254 -0.28 40.98 -35.12
C THR A 254 -1.70 41.54 -35.21
N GLY A 255 -2.32 41.77 -34.07
CA GLY A 255 -3.48 42.63 -33.86
C GLY A 255 -4.35 42.05 -32.72
N ASP A 256 -4.82 42.72 -31.79
CA ASP A 256 -4.77 44.09 -31.29
C ASP A 256 -5.79 44.14 -30.15
N ASP A 257 -5.49 44.87 -29.15
CA ASP A 257 -6.21 45.55 -28.09
C ASP A 257 -7.73 45.28 -27.84
N GLY A 258 -8.04 45.21 -26.54
CA GLY A 258 -9.37 45.35 -25.98
C GLY A 258 -9.37 45.49 -24.46
N ASP A 259 -8.87 46.61 -24.00
CA ASP A 259 -9.10 47.26 -22.70
C ASP A 259 -10.64 47.41 -22.44
N ASP A 260 -11.12 47.00 -21.29
CA ASP A 260 -12.20 47.72 -20.62
C ASP A 260 -12.17 47.52 -19.09
N SER A 261 -11.87 48.59 -18.47
CA SER A 261 -11.96 48.92 -17.07
C SER A 261 -13.42 49.13 -16.65
N GLY A 262 -13.80 48.55 -15.53
CA GLY A 262 -15.07 48.81 -14.84
C GLY A 262 -14.95 48.70 -13.32
N THR A 263 -14.75 49.86 -12.75
CA THR A 263 -14.59 50.22 -11.34
C THR A 263 -15.93 50.22 -10.59
N LEU A 264 -15.86 49.97 -9.26
CA LEU A 264 -16.72 50.40 -8.12
C LEU A 264 -18.12 49.76 -8.03
N ASP A 265 -18.54 49.27 -6.86
CA ASP A 265 -18.89 50.05 -5.67
C ASP A 265 -19.06 49.16 -4.42
N ALA A 266 -18.66 49.70 -3.31
CA ALA A 266 -18.97 49.26 -1.97
C ALA A 266 -20.43 49.58 -1.64
N VAL A 267 -21.04 48.86 -0.68
CA VAL A 267 -21.78 49.34 0.47
C VAL A 267 -22.62 48.21 1.09
N ASN A 268 -22.38 47.97 2.32
CA ASN A 268 -23.15 47.73 3.54
C ASN A 268 -22.92 46.35 4.17
#